data_c9772c684d2fd14997a2aa0bd187cd4e
#
_entry.id   c9772c684d2fd14997a2aa0bd187cd4e
#
_cell.length_a   1.000
_cell.length_b   1.000
_cell.length_c   1.000
_cell.angle_alpha   90.00
_cell.angle_beta   90.00
_cell.angle_gamma   90.00
#
_symmetry.space_group_name_H-M   'P 1'
#
loop_
_entity.id
_entity.type
_entity.pdbx_description
1 polymer ?
#
loop_
_entity_poly.entity_id
_entity_poly.type
_entity_poly.pdbx_seq_one_letter_code
_entity_poly.pdbx_strand_id
1 'polypeptide(L)'
;MIEIRRITAENAADLNIKNEPFVMPGKFIPSLQDGAWSYRTEAYEQPQSMVFPDENYNLDEIDQKGIAFGASEDGQCIGVAIYEDYWFKYMYLSDLKVNANARGKGVGKALIKAGLEAAKERGYKGLYTIAQDNNVNTCMFYLRAGFAIGGFDNRVYGGTSQANKADILFYLDAE
;
A
#
# COMPACT_ATOMS: atom_id res chain seq x y z
N MET A 1 20.69 -10.66 2.34
CA MET A 1 19.88 -10.30 3.54
C MET A 1 19.10 -9.03 3.23
N ILE A 2 17.79 -8.99 3.55
CA ILE A 2 16.95 -7.80 3.30
C ILE A 2 17.22 -6.77 4.39
N GLU A 3 17.60 -5.56 3.97
CA GLU A 3 17.79 -4.41 4.85
C GLU A 3 16.70 -3.37 4.60
N ILE A 4 16.12 -2.85 5.69
CA ILE A 4 15.15 -1.74 5.62
C ILE A 4 15.84 -0.49 6.12
N ARG A 5 15.85 0.56 5.31
CA ARG A 5 16.45 1.85 5.63
C ARG A 5 15.51 3.00 5.27
N ARG A 6 15.54 4.05 6.08
CA ARG A 6 14.95 5.32 5.70
C ARG A 6 15.58 5.83 4.41
N ILE A 7 14.76 6.36 3.51
CA ILE A 7 15.28 7.04 2.32
C ILE A 7 15.74 8.44 2.71
N THR A 8 16.97 8.74 2.32
CA THR A 8 17.66 10.01 2.55
C THR A 8 18.29 10.48 1.24
N ALA A 9 19.02 11.61 1.25
CA ALA A 9 19.73 12.09 0.08
C ALA A 9 20.71 11.06 -0.52
N GLU A 10 21.24 10.16 0.30
CA GLU A 10 22.23 9.14 -0.13
C GLU A 10 21.60 8.05 -1.03
N ASN A 11 20.32 7.75 -0.84
CA ASN A 11 19.58 6.72 -1.58
C ASN A 11 18.26 7.22 -2.17
N ALA A 12 18.14 8.52 -2.44
CA ALA A 12 16.92 9.14 -2.94
C ALA A 12 16.41 8.54 -4.28
N ALA A 13 17.33 8.00 -5.10
CA ALA A 13 16.98 7.31 -6.33
C ALA A 13 16.06 6.09 -6.11
N ASP A 14 16.11 5.47 -4.93
CA ASP A 14 15.27 4.33 -4.56
C ASP A 14 13.77 4.68 -4.56
N LEU A 15 13.40 5.96 -4.36
CA LEU A 15 12.01 6.41 -4.43
C LEU A 15 11.34 6.10 -5.77
N ASN A 16 12.11 6.06 -6.84
CA ASN A 16 11.61 5.99 -8.21
C ASN A 16 11.90 4.63 -8.87
N ILE A 17 11.86 3.53 -8.09
CA ILE A 17 11.83 2.20 -8.71
C ILE A 17 10.59 2.07 -9.60
N LYS A 18 10.77 1.43 -10.75
CA LYS A 18 9.72 1.32 -11.76
C LYS A 18 8.54 0.48 -11.27
N ASN A 19 7.35 0.89 -11.69
CA ASN A 19 6.17 0.06 -11.56
C ASN A 19 6.26 -1.15 -12.51
N GLU A 20 5.81 -2.28 -12.01
CA GLU A 20 5.75 -3.54 -12.77
C GLU A 20 4.30 -3.93 -13.02
N PRO A 21 4.01 -4.65 -14.11
CA PRO A 21 2.67 -5.17 -14.37
C PRO A 21 2.20 -6.08 -13.23
N PHE A 22 0.91 -6.02 -12.93
CA PHE A 22 0.24 -6.92 -11.99
C PHE A 22 -1.06 -7.46 -12.58
N VAL A 23 -1.45 -8.65 -12.13
CA VAL A 23 -2.65 -9.32 -12.57
C VAL A 23 -3.82 -8.94 -11.67
N MET A 24 -4.96 -8.64 -12.30
CA MET A 24 -6.25 -8.42 -11.65
C MET A 24 -7.14 -9.64 -11.93
N PRO A 25 -7.18 -10.63 -11.01
CA PRO A 25 -7.90 -11.88 -11.25
C PRO A 25 -9.41 -11.77 -11.08
N GLY A 26 -9.87 -10.70 -10.44
CA GLY A 26 -11.27 -10.53 -10.10
C GLY A 26 -11.54 -9.29 -9.28
N LYS A 27 -12.61 -9.34 -8.50
CA LYS A 27 -13.10 -8.24 -7.68
C LYS A 27 -13.18 -8.66 -6.22
N PHE A 28 -12.71 -7.80 -5.33
CA PHE A 28 -12.84 -7.93 -3.88
C PHE A 28 -14.09 -7.20 -3.44
N ILE A 29 -15.01 -7.90 -2.76
CA ILE A 29 -16.32 -7.37 -2.38
C ILE A 29 -16.46 -7.41 -0.86
N PRO A 30 -16.25 -6.27 -0.18
CA PRO A 30 -16.44 -6.19 1.26
C PRO A 30 -17.92 -6.10 1.62
N SER A 31 -18.24 -6.49 2.84
CA SER A 31 -19.59 -6.46 3.40
C SER A 31 -19.53 -6.08 4.87
N LEU A 32 -20.37 -5.16 5.29
CA LEU A 32 -20.53 -4.78 6.70
C LEU A 32 -21.89 -5.24 7.17
N GLN A 33 -21.93 -6.12 8.17
CA GLN A 33 -23.15 -6.63 8.76
C GLN A 33 -23.00 -6.73 10.28
N ASP A 34 -23.96 -6.19 11.01
CA ASP A 34 -23.96 -6.18 12.49
C ASP A 34 -22.64 -5.65 13.10
N GLY A 35 -22.04 -4.64 12.45
CA GLY A 35 -20.80 -4.02 12.88
C GLY A 35 -19.52 -4.81 12.54
N ALA A 36 -19.62 -5.94 11.86
CA ALA A 36 -18.51 -6.78 11.47
C ALA A 36 -18.27 -6.78 9.96
N TRP A 37 -17.03 -6.58 9.55
CA TRP A 37 -16.62 -6.68 8.16
C TRP A 37 -16.35 -8.13 7.77
N SER A 38 -16.79 -8.48 6.58
CA SER A 38 -16.45 -9.70 5.86
C SER A 38 -16.15 -9.38 4.41
N TYR A 39 -15.72 -10.35 3.62
CA TYR A 39 -15.49 -10.16 2.20
C TYR A 39 -15.69 -11.46 1.43
N ARG A 40 -15.93 -11.33 0.15
CA ARG A 40 -15.85 -12.40 -0.84
C ARG A 40 -15.11 -11.90 -2.06
N THR A 41 -14.67 -12.80 -2.92
CA THR A 41 -14.04 -12.47 -4.19
C THR A 41 -14.85 -13.04 -5.34
N GLU A 42 -14.93 -12.30 -6.45
CA GLU A 42 -15.51 -12.76 -7.71
C GLU A 42 -14.41 -12.79 -8.76
N ALA A 43 -14.18 -13.96 -9.38
CA ALA A 43 -13.22 -14.08 -10.45
C ALA A 43 -13.78 -13.47 -11.74
N TYR A 44 -12.94 -12.75 -12.49
CA TYR A 44 -13.27 -12.39 -13.87
C TYR A 44 -13.19 -13.62 -14.77
N GLU A 45 -14.00 -13.66 -15.83
CA GLU A 45 -13.91 -14.71 -16.85
C GLU A 45 -12.50 -14.78 -17.46
N GLN A 46 -11.90 -13.60 -17.67
CA GLN A 46 -10.50 -13.48 -18.12
C GLN A 46 -9.76 -12.53 -17.18
N PRO A 47 -8.69 -12.99 -16.54
CA PRO A 47 -7.83 -12.11 -15.75
C PRO A 47 -7.32 -10.94 -16.60
N GLN A 48 -7.29 -9.76 -15.99
CA GLN A 48 -6.77 -8.54 -16.62
C GLN A 48 -5.37 -8.27 -16.09
N SER A 49 -4.58 -7.52 -16.85
CA SER A 49 -3.28 -7.04 -16.42
C SER A 49 -3.24 -5.53 -16.50
N MET A 50 -2.56 -4.91 -15.54
CA MET A 50 -2.41 -3.46 -15.45
C MET A 50 -1.00 -3.13 -14.98
N VAL A 51 -0.50 -1.96 -15.39
CA VAL A 51 0.68 -1.32 -14.84
C VAL A 51 0.34 0.13 -14.54
N PHE A 52 0.70 0.61 -13.35
CA PHE A 52 0.58 2.04 -13.04
C PHE A 52 1.67 2.82 -13.77
N PRO A 53 1.41 4.07 -14.19
CA PRO A 53 2.44 4.97 -14.68
C PRO A 53 3.56 5.13 -13.65
N ASP A 54 4.80 5.24 -14.10
CA ASP A 54 5.90 5.53 -13.18
C ASP A 54 5.72 6.93 -12.57
N GLU A 55 5.92 7.04 -11.28
CA GLU A 55 5.93 8.31 -10.56
C GLU A 55 7.30 8.97 -10.69
N ASN A 56 7.35 10.25 -10.35
CA ASN A 56 8.58 11.01 -10.24
C ASN A 56 8.63 11.67 -8.85
N TYR A 57 8.86 10.85 -7.82
CA TYR A 57 8.91 11.31 -6.46
C TYR A 57 10.13 12.17 -6.18
N ASN A 58 9.92 13.24 -5.44
CA ASN A 58 10.95 14.12 -4.93
C ASN A 58 11.09 13.93 -3.41
N LEU A 59 12.32 13.73 -2.93
CA LEU A 59 12.57 13.46 -1.51
C LEU A 59 12.16 14.64 -0.63
N ASP A 60 12.45 15.88 -1.04
CA ASP A 60 12.12 17.06 -0.24
C ASP A 60 10.61 17.22 -0.06
N GLU A 61 9.82 16.90 -1.08
CA GLU A 61 8.36 16.91 -1.00
C GLU A 61 7.83 15.82 -0.06
N ILE A 62 8.45 14.64 -0.09
CA ILE A 62 8.09 13.54 0.82
C ILE A 62 8.45 13.89 2.26
N ASP A 63 9.65 14.40 2.50
CA ASP A 63 10.12 14.74 3.84
C ASP A 63 9.32 15.91 4.48
N GLN A 64 8.72 16.78 3.67
CA GLN A 64 7.83 17.84 4.16
C GLN A 64 6.52 17.30 4.73
N LYS A 65 6.03 16.18 4.28
CA LYS A 65 4.70 15.66 4.62
C LYS A 65 4.68 14.21 5.10
N GLY A 66 5.84 13.59 5.26
CA GLY A 66 5.88 12.19 5.66
C GLY A 66 7.29 11.62 5.78
N ILE A 67 7.43 10.36 5.41
CA ILE A 67 8.66 9.59 5.48
C ILE A 67 8.62 8.45 4.47
N ALA A 68 9.77 8.04 3.94
CA ALA A 68 9.88 6.89 3.06
C ALA A 68 10.94 5.90 3.55
N PHE A 69 10.68 4.62 3.28
CA PHE A 69 11.61 3.52 3.55
C PHE A 69 11.88 2.73 2.28
N GLY A 70 13.13 2.36 2.10
CA GLY A 70 13.58 1.44 1.06
C GLY A 70 13.96 0.09 1.65
N ALA A 71 13.66 -0.97 0.92
CA ALA A 71 14.15 -2.31 1.16
C ALA A 71 15.23 -2.64 0.14
N SER A 72 16.39 -3.10 0.57
CA SER A 72 17.48 -3.50 -0.31
C SER A 72 17.98 -4.90 -0.03
N GLU A 73 18.44 -5.57 -1.07
CA GLU A 73 19.13 -6.85 -1.01
C GLU A 73 20.38 -6.75 -1.88
N ASP A 74 21.54 -7.09 -1.30
CA ASP A 74 22.86 -7.01 -1.97
C ASP A 74 23.13 -5.62 -2.61
N GLY A 75 22.71 -4.56 -1.91
CA GLY A 75 22.88 -3.17 -2.33
C GLY A 75 21.91 -2.67 -3.40
N GLN A 76 20.96 -3.50 -3.85
CA GLN A 76 19.94 -3.10 -4.80
C GLN A 76 18.61 -2.86 -4.11
N CYS A 77 17.93 -1.76 -4.44
CA CYS A 77 16.58 -1.50 -3.97
C CYS A 77 15.59 -2.48 -4.61
N ILE A 78 14.83 -3.18 -3.76
CA ILE A 78 13.83 -4.18 -4.15
C ILE A 78 12.42 -3.84 -3.69
N GLY A 79 12.25 -2.76 -2.95
CA GLY A 79 10.95 -2.29 -2.50
C GLY A 79 11.02 -0.93 -1.85
N VAL A 80 9.91 -0.21 -1.88
CA VAL A 80 9.76 1.14 -1.30
C VAL A 80 8.39 1.26 -0.67
N ALA A 81 8.32 1.95 0.46
CA ALA A 81 7.08 2.38 1.07
C ALA A 81 7.14 3.88 1.39
N ILE A 82 6.09 4.60 1.03
CA ILE A 82 5.94 6.04 1.29
C ILE A 82 4.77 6.24 2.23
N TYR A 83 5.01 6.98 3.29
CA TYR A 83 4.05 7.30 4.33
C TYR A 83 3.87 8.81 4.42
N GLU A 84 2.61 9.26 4.53
CA GLU A 84 2.27 10.67 4.64
C GLU A 84 1.57 10.96 5.96
N ASP A 85 1.91 12.09 6.56
CA ASP A 85 1.16 12.63 7.68
C ASP A 85 -0.28 12.91 7.23
N TYR A 86 -1.25 12.54 8.06
CA TYR A 86 -2.65 12.61 7.69
C TYR A 86 -3.47 13.30 8.79
N TRP A 87 -4.64 13.80 8.43
CA TRP A 87 -5.45 14.64 9.31
C TRP A 87 -6.13 13.90 10.49
N PHE A 88 -6.24 12.57 10.40
CA PHE A 88 -6.76 11.76 11.51
C PHE A 88 -5.65 10.91 12.15
N LYS A 89 -5.99 10.05 13.11
CA LYS A 89 -5.03 9.36 13.99
C LYS A 89 -4.31 8.16 13.36
N TYR A 90 -4.36 7.99 12.07
CA TYR A 90 -3.60 6.97 11.32
C TYR A 90 -2.74 7.64 10.27
N MET A 91 -1.48 7.23 10.19
CA MET A 91 -0.55 7.69 9.17
C MET A 91 -0.84 6.99 7.84
N TYR A 92 -0.86 7.72 6.75
CA TYR A 92 -1.25 7.18 5.45
C TYR A 92 -0.08 6.49 4.73
N LEU A 93 -0.21 5.21 4.47
CA LEU A 93 0.64 4.48 3.53
C LEU A 93 0.15 4.80 2.11
N SER A 94 0.82 5.76 1.46
CA SER A 94 0.39 6.28 0.16
C SER A 94 0.91 5.45 -1.02
N ASP A 95 2.07 4.80 -0.86
CA ASP A 95 2.61 3.90 -1.88
C ASP A 95 3.41 2.76 -1.25
N LEU A 96 3.26 1.56 -1.80
CA LEU A 96 4.02 0.38 -1.42
C LEU A 96 4.34 -0.43 -2.69
N LYS A 97 5.61 -0.51 -3.01
CA LYS A 97 6.12 -1.27 -4.16
C LYS A 97 7.09 -2.33 -3.71
N VAL A 98 6.96 -3.52 -4.26
CA VAL A 98 7.94 -4.62 -4.12
C VAL A 98 8.13 -5.24 -5.48
N ASN A 99 9.38 -5.30 -5.94
CA ASN A 99 9.75 -5.91 -7.21
C ASN A 99 9.24 -7.36 -7.30
N ALA A 100 8.79 -7.79 -8.46
CA ALA A 100 8.15 -9.07 -8.66
C ALA A 100 9.00 -10.25 -8.16
N ASN A 101 10.31 -10.23 -8.42
CA ASN A 101 11.26 -11.26 -7.98
C ASN A 101 11.54 -11.26 -6.46
N ALA A 102 11.14 -10.22 -5.75
CA ALA A 102 11.28 -10.08 -4.30
C ALA A 102 9.96 -10.31 -3.54
N ARG A 103 8.85 -10.49 -4.24
CA ARG A 103 7.55 -10.80 -3.62
C ARG A 103 7.57 -12.17 -2.95
N GLY A 104 6.75 -12.33 -1.91
CA GLY A 104 6.71 -13.56 -1.12
C GLY A 104 7.86 -13.77 -0.13
N LYS A 105 8.86 -12.90 -0.13
CA LYS A 105 10.04 -12.96 0.76
C LYS A 105 9.90 -12.12 2.04
N GLY A 106 8.71 -11.55 2.30
CA GLY A 106 8.45 -10.74 3.50
C GLY A 106 8.81 -9.26 3.38
N VAL A 107 9.30 -8.80 2.23
CA VAL A 107 9.73 -7.40 2.01
C VAL A 107 8.62 -6.40 2.34
N GLY A 108 7.41 -6.60 1.82
CA GLY A 108 6.29 -5.70 2.07
C GLY A 108 5.91 -5.63 3.55
N LYS A 109 5.92 -6.75 4.27
CA LYS A 109 5.68 -6.77 5.72
C LYS A 109 6.77 -6.05 6.51
N ALA A 110 8.02 -6.18 6.09
CA ALA A 110 9.14 -5.48 6.72
C ALA A 110 9.04 -3.95 6.53
N LEU A 111 8.65 -3.50 5.33
CA LEU A 111 8.38 -2.09 5.06
C LEU A 111 7.20 -1.56 5.90
N ILE A 112 6.10 -2.32 6.00
CA ILE A 112 4.96 -1.96 6.85
C ILE A 112 5.37 -1.85 8.32
N LYS A 113 6.19 -2.77 8.81
CA LYS A 113 6.71 -2.70 10.19
C LYS A 113 7.50 -1.42 10.43
N ALA A 114 8.39 -1.04 9.53
CA ALA A 114 9.15 0.21 9.64
C ALA A 114 8.22 1.44 9.66
N GLY A 115 7.19 1.46 8.80
CA GLY A 115 6.18 2.52 8.80
C GLY A 115 5.36 2.57 10.09
N LEU A 116 5.03 1.41 10.66
CA LEU A 116 4.28 1.34 11.91
C LEU A 116 5.08 1.91 13.09
N GLU A 117 6.38 1.62 13.16
CA GLU A 117 7.28 2.22 14.17
C GLU A 117 7.38 3.74 13.98
N ALA A 118 7.56 4.21 12.74
CA ALA A 118 7.58 5.64 12.45
C ALA A 118 6.24 6.32 12.80
N ALA A 119 5.10 5.65 12.57
CA ALA A 119 3.79 6.14 12.96
C ALA A 119 3.68 6.31 14.48
N LYS A 120 4.14 5.33 15.26
CA LYS A 120 4.21 5.41 16.73
C LYS A 120 5.03 6.59 17.19
N GLU A 121 6.24 6.76 16.66
CA GLU A 121 7.15 7.87 17.00
C GLU A 121 6.53 9.23 16.72
N ARG A 122 5.68 9.33 15.71
CA ARG A 122 4.93 10.53 15.31
C ARG A 122 3.61 10.74 16.05
N GLY A 123 3.24 9.82 16.97
CA GLY A 123 2.03 9.92 17.77
C GLY A 123 0.74 9.46 17.08
N TYR A 124 0.86 8.71 15.98
CA TYR A 124 -0.27 8.06 15.34
C TYR A 124 -0.69 6.79 16.07
N LYS A 125 -1.97 6.43 15.94
CA LYS A 125 -2.53 5.19 16.45
C LYS A 125 -2.11 3.98 15.63
N GLY A 126 -1.78 4.18 14.37
CA GLY A 126 -1.42 3.12 13.44
C GLY A 126 -1.30 3.62 12.01
N LEU A 127 -1.51 2.71 11.07
CA LEU A 127 -1.45 2.97 9.64
C LEU A 127 -2.83 2.86 8.98
N TYR A 128 -3.01 3.63 7.92
CA TYR A 128 -4.16 3.63 7.03
C TYR A 128 -3.69 3.47 5.60
N THR A 129 -4.41 2.71 4.79
CA THR A 129 -4.13 2.62 3.36
C THR A 129 -5.40 2.30 2.56
N ILE A 130 -5.28 2.41 1.25
CA ILE A 130 -6.36 2.20 0.29
C ILE A 130 -5.92 1.16 -0.73
N ALA A 131 -6.82 0.28 -1.12
CA ALA A 131 -6.67 -0.57 -2.29
C ALA A 131 -7.92 -0.54 -3.14
N GLN A 132 -7.76 -0.51 -4.46
CA GLN A 132 -8.90 -0.65 -5.38
C GLN A 132 -9.48 -2.06 -5.30
N ASP A 133 -10.79 -2.18 -5.47
CA ASP A 133 -11.52 -3.45 -5.37
C ASP A 133 -11.12 -4.47 -6.44
N ASN A 134 -10.61 -4.04 -7.58
CA ASN A 134 -10.07 -4.91 -8.62
C ASN A 134 -8.65 -5.40 -8.36
N ASN A 135 -7.98 -4.89 -7.34
CA ASN A 135 -6.65 -5.34 -6.92
C ASN A 135 -6.76 -6.34 -5.77
N VAL A 136 -7.36 -7.49 -6.05
CA VAL A 136 -7.64 -8.54 -5.06
C VAL A 136 -6.35 -8.98 -4.34
N ASN A 137 -5.26 -9.13 -5.07
CA ASN A 137 -4.00 -9.58 -4.49
C ASN A 137 -3.45 -8.58 -3.45
N THR A 138 -3.59 -7.29 -3.70
CA THR A 138 -3.21 -6.24 -2.73
C THR A 138 -4.14 -6.23 -1.52
N CYS A 139 -5.46 -6.35 -1.72
CA CYS A 139 -6.41 -6.47 -0.62
C CYS A 139 -6.07 -7.66 0.29
N MET A 140 -5.82 -8.82 -0.31
CA MET A 140 -5.43 -10.03 0.43
C MET A 140 -4.07 -9.88 1.13
N PHE A 141 -3.13 -9.17 0.51
CA PHE A 141 -1.85 -8.86 1.12
C PHE A 141 -2.02 -8.02 2.40
N TYR A 142 -2.82 -6.96 2.36
CA TYR A 142 -3.07 -6.13 3.55
C TYR A 142 -3.74 -6.91 4.67
N LEU A 143 -4.72 -7.75 4.38
CA LEU A 143 -5.33 -8.63 5.38
C LEU A 143 -4.29 -9.58 6.02
N ARG A 144 -3.43 -10.20 5.21
CA ARG A 144 -2.34 -11.06 5.71
C ARG A 144 -1.25 -10.30 6.46
N ALA A 145 -1.12 -9.01 6.22
CA ALA A 145 -0.20 -8.12 6.94
C ALA A 145 -0.78 -7.62 8.27
N GLY A 146 -2.04 -7.97 8.58
CA GLY A 146 -2.70 -7.63 9.83
C GLY A 146 -3.64 -6.43 9.77
N PHE A 147 -3.82 -5.81 8.59
CA PHE A 147 -4.83 -4.76 8.43
C PHE A 147 -6.24 -5.32 8.53
N ALA A 148 -7.14 -4.51 9.05
CA ALA A 148 -8.58 -4.75 9.04
C ALA A 148 -9.28 -3.83 8.04
N ILE A 149 -10.36 -4.31 7.45
CA ILE A 149 -11.24 -3.44 6.64
C ILE A 149 -11.91 -2.46 7.59
N GLY A 150 -11.92 -1.17 7.23
CA GLY A 150 -12.56 -0.12 7.99
C GLY A 150 -13.48 0.78 7.17
N GLY A 151 -13.55 0.56 5.86
CA GLY A 151 -14.42 1.33 4.99
C GLY A 151 -14.44 0.84 3.56
N PHE A 152 -15.44 1.32 2.84
CA PHE A 152 -15.67 1.05 1.43
C PHE A 152 -16.25 2.29 0.77
N ASP A 153 -15.59 2.77 -0.29
CA ASP A 153 -16.04 3.93 -1.05
C ASP A 153 -16.28 3.54 -2.52
N ASN A 154 -17.54 3.39 -2.88
CA ASN A 154 -17.97 3.08 -4.24
C ASN A 154 -18.31 4.34 -5.05
N ARG A 155 -18.03 5.53 -4.55
CA ARG A 155 -18.31 6.80 -5.22
C ARG A 155 -17.07 7.60 -5.57
N VAL A 156 -15.92 7.23 -5.05
CA VAL A 156 -14.64 7.95 -5.24
C VAL A 156 -14.30 8.21 -6.71
N TYR A 157 -14.63 7.29 -7.60
CA TYR A 157 -14.38 7.41 -9.05
C TYR A 157 -15.59 7.90 -9.85
N GLY A 158 -16.65 8.34 -9.19
CA GLY A 158 -17.88 8.84 -9.83
C GLY A 158 -17.58 9.99 -10.80
N GLY A 159 -18.17 9.95 -12.00
CA GLY A 159 -17.92 10.94 -13.04
C GLY A 159 -16.63 10.75 -13.86
N THR A 160 -15.89 9.66 -13.61
CA THR A 160 -14.69 9.29 -14.38
C THR A 160 -14.91 8.03 -15.20
N SER A 161 -13.97 7.70 -16.09
CA SER A 161 -13.96 6.42 -16.82
C SER A 161 -13.78 5.20 -15.91
N GLN A 162 -13.44 5.41 -14.64
CA GLN A 162 -13.24 4.36 -13.64
C GLN A 162 -14.41 4.23 -12.65
N ALA A 163 -15.58 4.78 -12.97
CA ALA A 163 -16.76 4.82 -12.08
C ALA A 163 -17.26 3.45 -11.61
N ASN A 164 -16.82 2.36 -12.26
CA ASN A 164 -17.13 0.98 -11.87
C ASN A 164 -16.16 0.41 -10.79
N LYS A 165 -15.16 1.18 -10.38
CA LYS A 165 -14.21 0.81 -9.34
C LYS A 165 -14.61 1.41 -8.00
N ALA A 166 -14.10 0.82 -6.93
CA ALA A 166 -14.27 1.28 -5.57
C ALA A 166 -12.95 1.19 -4.80
N ASP A 167 -12.85 1.95 -3.72
CA ASP A 167 -11.75 1.87 -2.79
C ASP A 167 -12.16 1.10 -1.53
N ILE A 168 -11.26 0.24 -1.07
CA ILE A 168 -11.37 -0.42 0.22
C ILE A 168 -10.35 0.22 1.17
N LEU A 169 -10.83 0.61 2.35
CA LEU A 169 -10.04 1.31 3.35
C LEU A 169 -9.55 0.30 4.38
N PHE A 170 -8.23 0.25 4.57
CA PHE A 170 -7.56 -0.67 5.47
C PHE A 170 -6.87 0.06 6.61
N TYR A 171 -6.95 -0.50 7.81
CA TYR A 171 -6.36 0.07 9.03
C TYR A 171 -5.54 -0.98 9.78
N LEU A 172 -4.38 -0.57 10.29
CA LEU A 172 -3.52 -1.38 11.14
C LEU A 172 -3.21 -0.60 12.42
N ASP A 173 -3.72 -1.08 13.54
CA ASP A 173 -3.43 -0.48 14.84
C ASP A 173 -1.99 -0.81 15.29
N ALA A 174 -1.30 0.18 15.82
CA ALA A 174 -0.04 -0.01 16.51
C ALA A 174 -0.33 -0.51 17.93
N GLU A 175 0.28 -1.61 18.34
CA GLU A 175 0.24 -2.14 19.70
C GLU A 175 1.14 -1.32 20.65
#